data_2da6baa85909fbef22d2d3b6c7e3d0e6
#
_entry.id   2da6baa85909fbef22d2d3b6c7e3d0e6
#
_cell.length_a   1.000
_cell.length_b   1.000
_cell.length_c   1.000
_cell.angle_alpha   90.00
_cell.angle_beta   90.00
_cell.angle_gamma   90.00
#
_symmetry.space_group_name_H-M   'P 1'
#
loop_
_entity.id
_entity.type
_entity.pdbx_description
1 polymer ?
#
loop_
_entity_poly.entity_id
_entity_poly.type
_entity_poly.pdbx_seq_one_letter_code
_entity_poly.pdbx_strand_id
1 'polypeptide(L)'
;MEDGTEKVYTVSADLISEMVWQLADVAEKDSFVTVTSDNFVKETVTKPGDEVKTYEADNEDQEDTVTSIMTALSGFYFTDCADYHVTDATLGNYGLAGDQRTKVELTYKDTSDDDKEKTVTFYVGSKDDSATYYYVQMDGSQRVSRVLIDTVEKALGWKVDSSVE
;
A
#
# COMPACT_ATOMS: atom_id res chain seq x y z
N MET A 1 35.26 -47.82 7.43
CA MET A 1 35.76 -46.68 6.65
C MET A 1 34.71 -46.43 5.61
N GLU A 2 33.80 -45.44 5.86
CA GLU A 2 32.84 -45.01 4.85
C GLU A 2 33.59 -44.16 3.85
N ASP A 3 33.56 -44.59 2.59
CA ASP A 3 34.11 -43.90 1.46
C ASP A 3 33.20 -42.74 1.13
N GLY A 4 33.60 -41.56 1.61
CA GLY A 4 32.84 -40.32 1.40
C GLY A 4 32.96 -39.79 -0.04
N THR A 5 32.41 -40.53 -1.00
CA THR A 5 32.27 -40.04 -2.35
C THR A 5 31.17 -38.99 -2.40
N GLU A 6 31.56 -37.72 -2.38
CA GLU A 6 30.63 -36.62 -2.75
C GLU A 6 30.07 -36.89 -4.14
N LYS A 7 28.77 -37.15 -4.21
CA LYS A 7 28.08 -37.32 -5.48
C LYS A 7 27.70 -35.93 -6.00
N VAL A 8 28.31 -35.49 -7.09
CA VAL A 8 27.92 -34.28 -7.79
C VAL A 8 26.86 -34.65 -8.85
N TYR A 9 25.70 -34.04 -8.74
CA TYR A 9 24.65 -34.20 -9.73
C TYR A 9 24.61 -32.98 -10.65
N THR A 10 24.51 -33.20 -11.94
CA THR A 10 24.24 -32.15 -12.92
C THR A 10 22.74 -32.10 -13.19
N VAL A 11 22.17 -30.91 -13.13
CA VAL A 11 20.78 -30.63 -13.49
C VAL A 11 20.76 -29.72 -14.70
N SER A 12 19.73 -29.82 -15.54
CA SER A 12 19.60 -28.91 -16.69
C SER A 12 19.35 -27.48 -16.23
N ALA A 13 19.81 -26.51 -17.00
CA ALA A 13 19.55 -25.10 -16.74
C ALA A 13 18.03 -24.79 -16.72
N ASP A 14 17.25 -25.49 -17.55
CA ASP A 14 15.80 -25.34 -17.59
C ASP A 14 15.15 -25.80 -16.30
N LEU A 15 15.60 -26.93 -15.73
CA LEU A 15 15.10 -27.40 -14.44
C LEU A 15 15.43 -26.43 -13.29
N ILE A 16 16.62 -25.81 -13.33
CA ILE A 16 16.99 -24.79 -12.36
C ILE A 16 16.11 -23.55 -12.53
N SER A 17 15.82 -23.11 -13.74
CA SER A 17 14.97 -21.94 -13.99
C SER A 17 13.53 -22.16 -13.54
N GLU A 18 13.02 -23.38 -13.63
CA GLU A 18 11.69 -23.75 -13.10
C GLU A 18 11.66 -23.85 -11.56
N MET A 19 12.81 -24.09 -10.95
CA MET A 19 12.95 -24.20 -9.48
C MET A 19 13.31 -22.87 -8.80
N VAL A 20 13.75 -21.87 -9.54
CA VAL A 20 14.10 -20.54 -9.00
C VAL A 20 12.81 -19.73 -8.77
N TRP A 21 12.25 -19.89 -7.61
CA TRP A 21 11.20 -19.02 -7.12
C TRP A 21 11.81 -17.69 -6.69
N GLN A 22 11.26 -16.60 -7.20
CA GLN A 22 11.62 -15.29 -6.69
C GLN A 22 10.91 -15.06 -5.36
N LEU A 23 11.51 -14.25 -4.49
CA LEU A 23 10.89 -13.91 -3.20
C LEU A 23 9.47 -13.34 -3.38
N ALA A 24 9.24 -12.62 -4.49
CA ALA A 24 7.93 -12.10 -4.86
C ALA A 24 6.84 -13.18 -5.08
N ASP A 25 7.24 -14.41 -5.44
CA ASP A 25 6.31 -15.51 -5.73
C ASP A 25 5.84 -16.23 -4.47
N VAL A 26 6.64 -16.16 -3.39
CA VAL A 26 6.43 -16.93 -2.16
C VAL A 26 6.19 -16.06 -0.93
N ALA A 27 6.55 -14.78 -0.97
CA ALA A 27 6.33 -13.89 0.15
C ALA A 27 4.86 -13.50 0.26
N GLU A 28 4.33 -13.57 1.46
CA GLU A 28 3.01 -13.06 1.77
C GLU A 28 2.97 -11.55 1.49
N LYS A 29 1.93 -11.10 0.80
CA LYS A 29 1.73 -9.66 0.51
C LYS A 29 0.84 -9.07 1.59
N ASP A 30 1.06 -7.79 1.91
CA ASP A 30 0.09 -7.04 2.69
C ASP A 30 -1.22 -6.94 1.89
N SER A 31 -2.34 -7.01 2.59
CA SER A 31 -3.67 -6.79 2.02
C SER A 31 -4.22 -5.44 2.47
N PHE A 32 -4.89 -4.76 1.58
CA PHE A 32 -5.65 -3.56 1.95
C PHE A 32 -7.08 -3.94 2.33
N VAL A 33 -7.70 -3.14 3.19
CA VAL A 33 -9.09 -3.36 3.61
C VAL A 33 -10.03 -3.09 2.44
N THR A 34 -11.16 -3.80 2.39
CA THR A 34 -12.20 -3.53 1.39
C THR A 34 -13.00 -2.30 1.83
N VAL A 35 -12.89 -1.22 1.06
CA VAL A 35 -13.61 0.03 1.26
C VAL A 35 -14.60 0.22 0.11
N THR A 36 -15.83 0.60 0.46
CA THR A 36 -16.91 0.90 -0.47
C THR A 36 -17.63 2.16 -0.01
N SER A 37 -18.53 2.70 -0.84
CA SER A 37 -19.39 3.82 -0.45
C SER A 37 -20.22 3.55 0.80
N ASP A 38 -20.57 2.28 1.05
CA ASP A 38 -21.47 1.91 2.14
C ASP A 38 -20.76 1.80 3.49
N ASN A 39 -19.44 1.55 3.48
CA ASN A 39 -18.68 1.33 4.70
C ASN A 39 -17.62 2.41 5.01
N PHE A 40 -17.33 3.31 4.09
CA PHE A 40 -16.44 4.45 4.33
C PHE A 40 -17.05 5.38 5.39
N VAL A 41 -16.25 5.81 6.36
CA VAL A 41 -16.66 6.77 7.40
C VAL A 41 -15.90 8.06 7.23
N LYS A 42 -14.60 8.01 7.32
CA LYS A 42 -13.71 9.17 7.14
C LYS A 42 -12.28 8.77 6.82
N GLU A 43 -11.56 9.68 6.21
CA GLU A 43 -10.13 9.60 6.01
C GLU A 43 -9.45 10.86 6.54
N THR A 44 -8.35 10.68 7.27
CA THR A 44 -7.50 11.78 7.74
C THR A 44 -6.12 11.63 7.13
N VAL A 45 -5.71 12.62 6.37
CA VAL A 45 -4.41 12.69 5.68
C VAL A 45 -3.55 13.73 6.38
N THR A 46 -2.43 13.30 6.94
CA THR A 46 -1.42 14.18 7.57
C THR A 46 -0.17 14.19 6.70
N LYS A 47 0.12 15.33 6.09
CA LYS A 47 1.32 15.53 5.26
C LYS A 47 2.56 15.83 6.13
N PRO A 48 3.77 15.69 5.56
CA PRO A 48 4.97 16.24 6.15
C PRO A 48 4.77 17.73 6.52
N GLY A 49 5.14 18.11 7.76
CA GLY A 49 4.91 19.48 8.26
C GLY A 49 3.55 19.69 8.93
N ASP A 50 2.87 18.58 9.30
CA ASP A 50 1.65 18.56 10.12
C ASP A 50 0.42 19.25 9.46
N GLU A 51 0.39 19.40 8.14
CA GLU A 51 -0.83 19.77 7.42
C GLU A 51 -1.81 18.60 7.46
N VAL A 52 -2.95 18.79 8.11
CA VAL A 52 -4.00 17.76 8.26
C VAL A 52 -5.20 18.12 7.41
N LYS A 53 -5.71 17.15 6.65
CA LYS A 53 -7.01 17.20 5.97
C LYS A 53 -7.85 16.02 6.38
N THR A 54 -9.14 16.26 6.63
CA THR A 54 -10.11 15.21 6.93
C THR A 54 -11.22 15.25 5.90
N TYR A 55 -11.59 14.09 5.39
CA TYR A 55 -12.68 13.87 4.46
C TYR A 55 -13.69 12.94 5.12
N GLU A 56 -14.95 13.36 5.22
CA GLU A 56 -16.02 12.63 5.91
C GLU A 56 -17.13 12.27 4.92
N ALA A 57 -17.70 11.08 5.08
CA ALA A 57 -18.69 10.53 4.16
C ALA A 57 -19.94 11.40 4.00
N ASP A 58 -20.33 12.11 5.04
CA ASP A 58 -21.54 12.93 5.14
C ASP A 58 -21.29 14.44 4.92
N ASN A 59 -20.08 14.81 4.50
CA ASN A 59 -19.74 16.22 4.25
C ASN A 59 -20.12 16.62 2.82
N GLU A 60 -21.27 17.29 2.67
CA GLU A 60 -21.80 17.76 1.38
C GLU A 60 -20.84 18.71 0.64
N ASP A 61 -20.05 19.51 1.35
CA ASP A 61 -19.08 20.43 0.74
C ASP A 61 -17.89 19.71 0.09
N GLN A 62 -17.72 18.42 0.38
CA GLN A 62 -16.61 17.58 -0.11
C GLN A 62 -17.09 16.39 -0.95
N GLU A 63 -18.36 16.33 -1.34
CA GLU A 63 -19.00 15.18 -1.98
C GLU A 63 -18.20 14.63 -3.17
N ASP A 64 -17.78 15.48 -4.10
CA ASP A 64 -17.01 15.07 -5.29
C ASP A 64 -15.64 14.47 -4.89
N THR A 65 -14.97 15.10 -3.92
CA THR A 65 -13.67 14.63 -3.44
C THR A 65 -13.81 13.29 -2.70
N VAL A 66 -14.79 13.17 -1.83
CA VAL A 66 -15.08 11.96 -1.07
C VAL A 66 -15.48 10.82 -2.01
N THR A 67 -16.27 11.07 -3.03
CA THR A 67 -16.63 10.09 -4.07
C THR A 67 -15.39 9.60 -4.82
N SER A 68 -14.49 10.52 -5.19
CA SER A 68 -13.22 10.16 -5.84
C SER A 68 -12.33 9.31 -4.91
N ILE A 69 -12.22 9.68 -3.63
CA ILE A 69 -11.48 8.92 -2.61
C ILE A 69 -12.06 7.51 -2.47
N MET A 70 -13.36 7.35 -2.26
CA MET A 70 -14.02 6.05 -2.13
C MET A 70 -13.80 5.17 -3.35
N THR A 71 -13.91 5.74 -4.56
CA THR A 71 -13.66 5.03 -5.82
C THR A 71 -12.22 4.52 -5.89
N ALA A 72 -11.24 5.36 -5.53
CA ALA A 72 -9.84 4.99 -5.53
C ALA A 72 -9.52 3.94 -4.47
N LEU A 73 -10.08 4.07 -3.26
CA LEU A 73 -9.90 3.11 -2.16
C LEU A 73 -10.52 1.74 -2.47
N SER A 74 -11.66 1.70 -3.17
CA SER A 74 -12.28 0.43 -3.59
C SER A 74 -11.40 -0.37 -4.56
N GLY A 75 -10.56 0.31 -5.33
CA GLY A 75 -9.58 -0.28 -6.25
C GLY A 75 -8.15 -0.24 -5.71
N PHE A 76 -7.95 0.06 -4.44
CA PHE A 76 -6.61 0.17 -3.88
C PHE A 76 -5.95 -1.21 -3.70
N TYR A 77 -4.84 -1.43 -4.37
CA TYR A 77 -4.09 -2.67 -4.26
C TYR A 77 -2.58 -2.45 -4.38
N PHE A 78 -1.83 -3.32 -3.73
CA PHE A 78 -0.37 -3.34 -3.84
C PHE A 78 0.03 -4.04 -5.13
N THR A 79 0.68 -3.32 -6.04
CA THR A 79 1.12 -3.86 -7.34
C THR A 79 2.20 -4.91 -7.13
N ASP A 80 3.22 -4.55 -6.35
CA ASP A 80 4.32 -5.43 -5.95
C ASP A 80 4.96 -4.95 -4.65
N CYS A 81 5.90 -5.72 -4.13
CA CYS A 81 6.69 -5.38 -2.96
C CYS A 81 8.07 -4.88 -3.38
N ALA A 82 8.41 -3.66 -3.00
CA ALA A 82 9.72 -3.06 -3.26
C ALA A 82 10.78 -3.50 -2.25
N ASP A 83 10.38 -3.73 -1.00
CA ASP A 83 11.26 -4.22 0.08
C ASP A 83 10.44 -5.09 1.04
N TYR A 84 10.94 -6.28 1.35
CA TYR A 84 10.27 -7.24 2.22
C TYR A 84 10.66 -7.12 3.69
N HIS A 85 11.70 -6.38 3.99
CA HIS A 85 12.21 -6.25 5.36
C HIS A 85 12.88 -4.90 5.58
N VAL A 86 12.09 -3.83 5.46
CA VAL A 86 12.56 -2.46 5.70
C VAL A 86 12.85 -2.26 7.19
N THR A 87 13.88 -1.48 7.47
CA THR A 87 14.27 -1.07 8.82
C THR A 87 14.20 0.45 8.93
N ASP A 88 14.20 1.00 10.15
CA ASP A 88 14.21 2.45 10.37
C ASP A 88 15.34 3.16 9.62
N ALA A 89 16.49 2.50 9.46
CA ALA A 89 17.63 3.04 8.73
C ALA A 89 17.41 3.12 7.21
N THR A 90 16.53 2.29 6.66
CA THR A 90 16.27 2.20 5.21
C THR A 90 14.97 2.87 4.77
N LEU A 91 14.07 3.23 5.70
CA LEU A 91 12.80 3.91 5.41
C LEU A 91 12.99 5.20 4.61
N GLY A 92 14.07 5.95 4.88
CA GLY A 92 14.40 7.18 4.15
C GLY A 92 14.60 6.98 2.65
N ASN A 93 15.02 5.80 2.20
CA ASN A 93 15.21 5.49 0.77
C ASN A 93 13.88 5.48 0.00
N TYR A 94 12.77 5.30 0.71
CA TYR A 94 11.41 5.23 0.18
C TYR A 94 10.58 6.49 0.50
N GLY A 95 11.20 7.51 1.14
CA GLY A 95 10.48 8.68 1.65
C GLY A 95 9.49 8.34 2.78
N LEU A 96 9.72 7.23 3.48
CA LEU A 96 8.87 6.71 4.56
C LEU A 96 9.42 7.02 5.96
N ALA A 97 10.55 7.73 6.08
CA ALA A 97 11.02 8.24 7.36
C ALA A 97 9.97 9.16 7.99
N GLY A 98 9.92 9.22 9.33
CA GLY A 98 8.81 9.82 10.07
C GLY A 98 8.45 11.26 9.71
N ASP A 99 9.42 12.06 9.29
CA ASP A 99 9.28 13.47 8.90
C ASP A 99 9.04 13.67 7.40
N GLN A 100 9.14 12.62 6.60
CA GLN A 100 9.04 12.66 5.13
C GLN A 100 7.74 12.06 4.60
N ARG A 101 7.12 11.18 5.38
CA ARG A 101 5.95 10.41 4.95
C ARG A 101 4.63 11.14 5.16
N THR A 102 3.68 10.88 4.28
CA THR A 102 2.28 11.23 4.54
C THR A 102 1.63 10.08 5.32
N LYS A 103 1.01 10.38 6.46
CA LYS A 103 0.23 9.43 7.24
C LYS A 103 -1.23 9.50 6.79
N VAL A 104 -1.85 8.34 6.60
CA VAL A 104 -3.26 8.21 6.27
C VAL A 104 -3.94 7.32 7.30
N GLU A 105 -5.01 7.82 7.90
CA GLU A 105 -5.86 7.11 8.85
C GLU A 105 -7.26 7.00 8.24
N LEU A 106 -7.62 5.79 7.83
CA LEU A 106 -8.88 5.48 7.20
C LEU A 106 -9.80 4.77 8.20
N THR A 107 -10.94 5.38 8.51
CA THR A 107 -11.99 4.78 9.35
C THR A 107 -13.11 4.25 8.46
N TYR A 108 -13.50 3.01 8.69
CA TYR A 108 -14.53 2.29 7.93
C TYR A 108 -15.35 1.39 8.86
N LYS A 109 -16.56 1.03 8.44
CA LYS A 109 -17.39 0.04 9.12
C LYS A 109 -17.01 -1.35 8.66
N ASP A 110 -16.66 -2.23 9.58
CA ASP A 110 -16.35 -3.61 9.27
C ASP A 110 -17.65 -4.44 9.26
N THR A 111 -18.10 -4.77 8.07
CA THR A 111 -19.33 -5.57 7.85
C THR A 111 -19.23 -6.99 8.40
N SER A 112 -18.03 -7.49 8.68
CA SER A 112 -17.80 -8.79 9.31
C SER A 112 -17.86 -8.76 10.84
N ASP A 113 -17.92 -7.57 11.44
CA ASP A 113 -17.95 -7.35 12.89
C ASP A 113 -19.07 -6.38 13.29
N ASP A 114 -20.30 -6.67 12.86
CA ASP A 114 -21.51 -5.92 13.21
C ASP A 114 -21.39 -4.40 12.91
N ASP A 115 -20.81 -4.05 11.77
CA ASP A 115 -20.59 -2.66 11.33
C ASP A 115 -19.81 -1.78 12.34
N LYS A 116 -18.96 -2.39 13.16
CA LYS A 116 -18.09 -1.64 14.05
C LYS A 116 -17.09 -0.81 13.26
N GLU A 117 -16.90 0.40 13.70
CA GLU A 117 -15.86 1.27 13.14
C GLU A 117 -14.47 0.74 13.50
N LYS A 118 -13.65 0.59 12.46
CA LYS A 118 -12.24 0.25 12.56
C LYS A 118 -11.41 1.29 11.83
N THR A 119 -10.19 1.50 12.30
CA THR A 119 -9.24 2.39 11.64
C THR A 119 -8.04 1.59 11.17
N VAL A 120 -7.71 1.74 9.90
CA VAL A 120 -6.46 1.27 9.32
C VAL A 120 -5.55 2.47 9.06
N THR A 121 -4.27 2.30 9.36
CA THR A 121 -3.25 3.32 9.11
C THR A 121 -2.26 2.82 8.07
N PHE A 122 -1.91 3.68 7.13
CA PHE A 122 -0.83 3.44 6.19
C PHE A 122 -0.05 4.72 5.92
N TYR A 123 1.13 4.55 5.35
CA TYR A 123 2.04 5.65 5.07
C TYR A 123 2.37 5.69 3.58
N VAL A 124 2.40 6.89 3.03
CA VAL A 124 2.79 7.15 1.64
C VAL A 124 4.10 7.92 1.65
N GLY A 125 5.08 7.37 0.97
CA GLY A 125 6.42 7.91 0.83
C GLY A 125 6.64 8.68 -0.48
N SER A 126 7.83 8.56 -1.04
CA SER A 126 8.20 9.18 -2.32
C SER A 126 7.66 8.39 -3.51
N LYS A 127 7.70 9.02 -4.68
CA LYS A 127 7.53 8.33 -5.96
C LYS A 127 8.77 7.47 -6.24
N ASP A 128 8.57 6.35 -6.93
CA ASP A 128 9.67 5.54 -7.43
C ASP A 128 10.43 6.24 -8.57
N ASP A 129 11.59 5.72 -8.97
CA ASP A 129 12.44 6.32 -10.00
C ASP A 129 11.75 6.41 -11.37
N SER A 130 10.76 5.56 -11.64
CA SER A 130 9.98 5.58 -12.89
C SER A 130 8.87 6.63 -12.87
N ALA A 131 8.60 7.26 -11.73
CA ALA A 131 7.46 8.13 -11.48
C ALA A 131 6.11 7.49 -11.89
N THR A 132 5.99 6.18 -11.69
CA THR A 132 4.77 5.41 -11.97
C THR A 132 4.05 5.02 -10.70
N TYR A 133 4.80 4.83 -9.61
CA TYR A 133 4.28 4.34 -8.33
C TYR A 133 4.70 5.26 -7.18
N TYR A 134 3.88 5.24 -6.11
CA TYR A 134 4.31 5.65 -4.78
C TYR A 134 4.74 4.43 -3.97
N TYR A 135 5.71 4.63 -3.09
CA TYR A 135 6.01 3.67 -2.03
C TYR A 135 5.00 3.80 -0.91
N VAL A 136 4.42 2.68 -0.49
CA VAL A 136 3.38 2.62 0.53
C VAL A 136 3.74 1.56 1.55
N GLN A 137 3.51 1.84 2.83
CA GLN A 137 3.72 0.92 3.94
C GLN A 137 2.49 0.88 4.83
N MET A 138 1.99 -0.31 5.15
CA MET A 138 0.97 -0.48 6.19
C MET A 138 1.59 -0.28 7.57
N ASP A 139 0.83 0.30 8.50
CA ASP A 139 1.30 0.46 9.87
C ASP A 139 1.57 -0.91 10.49
N GLY A 140 2.73 -1.03 11.17
CA GLY A 140 3.20 -2.29 11.74
C GLY A 140 3.81 -3.30 10.74
N SER A 141 3.76 -3.04 9.44
CA SER A 141 4.40 -3.90 8.43
C SER A 141 5.88 -3.51 8.23
N GLN A 142 6.72 -4.52 7.99
CA GLN A 142 8.11 -4.32 7.54
C GLN A 142 8.23 -4.33 6.01
N ARG A 143 7.12 -4.37 5.29
CA ARG A 143 7.10 -4.37 3.83
C ARG A 143 6.85 -2.98 3.29
N VAL A 144 7.54 -2.66 2.21
CA VAL A 144 7.27 -1.48 1.39
C VAL A 144 6.75 -1.95 0.05
N SER A 145 5.55 -1.54 -0.26
CA SER A 145 4.86 -1.91 -1.51
C SER A 145 4.76 -0.72 -2.45
N ARG A 146 4.47 -0.99 -3.72
CA ARG A 146 4.22 0.03 -4.74
C ARG A 146 2.74 0.08 -5.09
N VAL A 147 2.21 1.30 -5.18
CA VAL A 147 0.83 1.58 -5.62
C VAL A 147 0.86 2.65 -6.71
N LEU A 148 0.03 2.51 -7.73
CA LEU A 148 -0.05 3.46 -8.84
C LEU A 148 -0.28 4.89 -8.37
N ILE A 149 0.44 5.84 -8.95
CA ILE A 149 0.35 7.27 -8.60
C ILE A 149 -1.09 7.78 -8.67
N ASP A 150 -1.80 7.51 -9.77
CA ASP A 150 -3.18 7.98 -9.93
C ASP A 150 -4.11 7.47 -8.83
N THR A 151 -3.96 6.20 -8.45
CA THR A 151 -4.72 5.59 -7.35
C THR A 151 -4.43 6.30 -6.01
N VAL A 152 -3.15 6.53 -5.70
CA VAL A 152 -2.75 7.19 -4.45
C VAL A 152 -3.21 8.64 -4.42
N GLU A 153 -2.99 9.40 -5.49
CA GLU A 153 -3.36 10.82 -5.54
C GLU A 153 -4.87 11.04 -5.41
N LYS A 154 -5.68 10.15 -5.98
CA LYS A 154 -7.14 10.15 -5.81
C LYS A 154 -7.55 9.70 -4.40
N ALA A 155 -6.97 8.60 -3.92
CA ALA A 155 -7.24 8.11 -2.57
C ALA A 155 -6.93 9.12 -1.47
N LEU A 156 -5.98 10.01 -1.68
CA LEU A 156 -5.60 11.07 -0.73
C LEU A 156 -6.32 12.41 -0.97
N GLY A 157 -7.28 12.46 -1.89
CA GLY A 157 -7.97 13.68 -2.26
C GLY A 157 -7.06 14.78 -2.87
N TRP A 158 -5.88 14.38 -3.39
CA TRP A 158 -4.97 15.32 -4.07
C TRP A 158 -5.36 15.55 -5.52
N LYS A 159 -6.12 14.64 -6.09
CA LYS A 159 -6.66 14.70 -7.43
C LYS A 159 -8.12 14.25 -7.39
N VAL A 160 -8.99 15.03 -8.00
CA VAL A 160 -10.41 14.70 -8.17
C VAL A 160 -10.63 14.28 -9.61
N ASP A 161 -11.42 13.24 -9.84
CA ASP A 161 -11.84 12.90 -11.20
C ASP A 161 -12.71 14.03 -11.76
N SER A 162 -12.17 14.79 -12.70
CA SER A 162 -12.89 15.86 -13.40
C SER A 162 -13.74 15.34 -14.56
N SER A 163 -14.28 14.13 -14.43
CA SER A 163 -15.09 13.50 -15.45
C SER A 163 -16.54 13.34 -15.01
N VAL A 164 -17.23 14.46 -14.84
CA VAL A 164 -18.68 14.53 -15.08
C VAL A 164 -18.98 15.88 -15.73
N GLU A 165 -18.87 15.95 -17.04
CA GLU A 165 -19.68 16.85 -17.87
C GLU A 165 -20.66 16.00 -18.68
#